data_43acfe576dd8cb3c53cedc06133d60f1
#
_entry.id   43acfe576dd8cb3c53cedc06133d60f1
#
_cell.length_a   1.000
_cell.length_b   1.000
_cell.length_c   1.000
_cell.angle_alpha   90.00
_cell.angle_beta   90.00
_cell.angle_gamma   90.00
#
_symmetry.space_group_name_H-M   'P 1'
#
loop_
_entity.id
_entity.type
_entity.pdbx_description
1 polymer ?
#
loop_
_entity_poly.entity_id
_entity_poly.type
_entity_poly.pdbx_seq_one_letter_code
_entity_poly.pdbx_strand_id
1 'polypeptide(L)'
;MKYQPHDYQKYATQFIIDHPTAAVFLQMGLGKSVITLTAIQELALERFEISRVLVIAPLRVVRDTWPDEIQKWDHLHGLTCSVAVGTEAERRAALRQNTLIHIINRENVQWLVEQSGLPFDYDMIVIDELSSFKSYQAKRFRALMKMRPKVKRIVGLTGTPSSNGLMDLWAEFRLLDMGKRLGRFITKYREVFFLPDRRSAQQVFSWKPRPGAEDEIYELISDITISMKSVDFLQMPECISNRVPVRLSRSERDTYDELKRELVTSLRGEQIDAVNAASLSNKLCQMANGGIYVDRPSTADAVAGYSPCGTSSTCPRGLVGAEAPPSTEHRALFFHERKLDALEDIIEAANGQPVLVAYWFKHDLARIRERFSVREIRTSADIADWNAGRIPVACIHPASAGHGLNLQAGGNTLVWFGLTWSLELYQQTNARLWRQGQQADTVVIHHIVCENTIDEQILSALERKDTTQAALMNAVEAQLEVQK
;
A
#
# COMPACT_ATOMS: atom_id res chain seq x y z
N MET A 1 -27.98 4.19 9.67
CA MET A 1 -28.20 2.75 9.92
C MET A 1 -27.87 2.44 11.38
N LYS A 2 -28.68 1.58 12.03
CA LYS A 2 -28.40 1.16 13.42
C LYS A 2 -27.14 0.29 13.48
N TYR A 3 -26.16 0.69 14.28
CA TYR A 3 -24.94 -0.09 14.50
C TYR A 3 -25.20 -1.23 15.47
N GLN A 4 -24.86 -2.43 15.06
CA GLN A 4 -24.90 -3.63 15.88
C GLN A 4 -23.50 -4.24 15.87
N PRO A 5 -22.64 -3.88 16.85
CA PRO A 5 -21.26 -4.35 16.87
C PRO A 5 -21.17 -5.85 17.17
N HIS A 6 -20.33 -6.54 16.42
CA HIS A 6 -19.86 -7.87 16.79
C HIS A 6 -19.03 -7.81 18.07
N ASP A 7 -18.87 -8.92 18.77
CA ASP A 7 -18.15 -8.95 20.05
C ASP A 7 -16.67 -8.55 19.88
N TYR A 8 -16.04 -8.94 18.79
CA TYR A 8 -14.68 -8.48 18.47
C TYR A 8 -14.61 -6.96 18.25
N GLN A 9 -15.66 -6.34 17.71
CA GLN A 9 -15.71 -4.88 17.53
C GLN A 9 -15.88 -4.17 18.87
N LYS A 10 -16.72 -4.69 19.75
CA LYS A 10 -16.84 -4.17 21.12
C LYS A 10 -15.52 -4.24 21.86
N TYR A 11 -14.84 -5.39 21.77
CA TYR A 11 -13.54 -5.59 22.39
C TYR A 11 -12.49 -4.60 21.84
N ALA A 12 -12.38 -4.45 20.52
CA ALA A 12 -11.43 -3.53 19.91
C ALA A 12 -11.75 -2.06 20.23
N THR A 13 -13.04 -1.69 20.30
CA THR A 13 -13.47 -0.36 20.74
C THR A 13 -13.03 -0.10 22.18
N GLN A 14 -13.31 -1.03 23.08
CA GLN A 14 -12.93 -0.92 24.49
C GLN A 14 -11.40 -0.86 24.65
N PHE A 15 -10.66 -1.66 23.88
CA PHE A 15 -9.20 -1.61 23.88
C PHE A 15 -8.66 -0.22 23.50
N ILE A 16 -9.21 0.42 22.47
CA ILE A 16 -8.84 1.80 22.08
C ILE A 16 -9.13 2.79 23.21
N ILE A 17 -10.26 2.62 23.91
CA ILE A 17 -10.66 3.50 25.01
C ILE A 17 -9.70 3.35 26.19
N ASP A 18 -9.37 2.14 26.58
CA ASP A 18 -8.56 1.85 27.77
C ASP A 18 -7.07 2.15 27.55
N HIS A 19 -6.58 2.10 26.29
CA HIS A 19 -5.17 2.31 25.96
C HIS A 19 -4.93 3.65 25.28
N PRO A 20 -4.32 4.65 25.97
CA PRO A 20 -3.92 5.91 25.36
C PRO A 20 -2.98 5.75 24.16
N THR A 21 -2.28 4.63 24.08
CA THR A 21 -1.46 4.23 22.94
C THR A 21 -1.92 2.84 22.53
N ALA A 22 -2.47 2.71 21.31
CA ALA A 22 -3.00 1.45 20.81
C ALA A 22 -2.52 1.16 19.38
N ALA A 23 -2.06 -0.06 19.15
CA ALA A 23 -1.83 -0.64 17.84
C ALA A 23 -2.95 -1.66 17.56
N VAL A 24 -3.75 -1.41 16.52
CA VAL A 24 -4.94 -2.20 16.21
C VAL A 24 -4.75 -2.85 14.84
N PHE A 25 -4.34 -4.11 14.86
CA PHE A 25 -4.00 -4.92 13.70
C PHE A 25 -5.21 -5.74 13.26
N LEU A 26 -6.13 -5.09 12.59
CA LEU A 26 -7.35 -5.72 12.09
C LEU A 26 -7.24 -5.93 10.58
N GLN A 27 -7.47 -7.14 10.13
CA GLN A 27 -7.55 -7.43 8.70
C GLN A 27 -8.65 -6.60 8.02
N MET A 28 -8.62 -6.57 6.69
CA MET A 28 -9.60 -5.81 5.91
C MET A 28 -11.02 -6.37 6.12
N GLY A 29 -11.99 -5.45 6.15
CA GLY A 29 -13.39 -5.82 6.35
C GLY A 29 -13.87 -5.88 7.81
N LEU A 30 -12.97 -5.90 8.80
CA LEU A 30 -13.33 -5.96 10.22
C LEU A 30 -13.87 -4.65 10.81
N GLY A 31 -14.01 -3.58 10.01
CA GLY A 31 -14.66 -2.35 10.46
C GLY A 31 -13.76 -1.42 11.28
N LYS A 32 -12.47 -1.33 10.96
CA LYS A 32 -11.51 -0.44 11.66
C LYS A 32 -12.04 0.98 11.87
N SER A 33 -12.64 1.57 10.83
CA SER A 33 -13.13 2.96 10.86
C SER A 33 -14.28 3.13 11.85
N VAL A 34 -15.32 2.27 11.80
CA VAL A 34 -16.47 2.36 12.71
C VAL A 34 -16.06 2.06 14.16
N ILE A 35 -15.18 1.08 14.40
CA ILE A 35 -14.62 0.77 15.72
C ILE A 35 -13.95 2.01 16.32
N THR A 36 -13.08 2.66 15.55
CA THR A 36 -12.33 3.84 15.98
C THR A 36 -13.23 5.05 16.18
N LEU A 37 -14.21 5.28 15.28
CA LEU A 37 -15.19 6.35 15.41
C LEU A 37 -16.08 6.16 16.65
N THR A 38 -16.46 4.92 16.95
CA THR A 38 -17.23 4.60 18.17
C THR A 38 -16.40 4.91 19.43
N ALA A 39 -15.11 4.56 19.44
CA ALA A 39 -14.21 4.92 20.55
C ALA A 39 -14.02 6.45 20.67
N ILE A 40 -13.90 7.17 19.55
CA ILE A 40 -13.83 8.64 19.54
C ILE A 40 -15.10 9.25 20.11
N GLN A 41 -16.27 8.75 19.72
CA GLN A 41 -17.58 9.21 20.19
C GLN A 41 -17.66 9.07 21.73
N GLU A 42 -17.32 7.91 22.29
CA GLU A 42 -17.33 7.69 23.73
C GLU A 42 -16.31 8.59 24.45
N LEU A 43 -15.07 8.66 23.96
CA LEU A 43 -14.02 9.48 24.59
C LEU A 43 -14.34 10.98 24.54
N ALA A 44 -14.99 11.46 23.47
CA ALA A 44 -15.25 12.88 23.29
C ALA A 44 -16.59 13.34 23.90
N LEU A 45 -17.67 12.58 23.70
CA LEU A 45 -19.02 13.00 24.01
C LEU A 45 -19.54 12.39 25.33
N GLU A 46 -19.01 11.27 25.79
CA GLU A 46 -19.44 10.63 27.02
C GLU A 46 -18.44 10.83 28.16
N ARG A 47 -17.12 10.64 27.87
CA ARG A 47 -16.07 10.80 28.89
C ARG A 47 -15.44 12.18 28.94
N PHE A 48 -15.60 13.00 27.88
CA PHE A 48 -15.00 14.33 27.76
C PHE A 48 -13.47 14.36 27.91
N GLU A 49 -12.79 13.27 27.52
CA GLU A 49 -11.34 13.14 27.64
C GLU A 49 -10.58 13.79 26.47
N ILE A 50 -11.24 13.90 25.32
CA ILE A 50 -10.66 14.47 24.10
C ILE A 50 -11.61 15.51 23.49
N SER A 51 -11.05 16.54 22.90
CA SER A 51 -11.77 17.65 22.25
C SER A 51 -11.41 17.82 20.79
N ARG A 52 -10.25 17.34 20.36
CA ARG A 52 -9.78 17.44 18.97
C ARG A 52 -9.03 16.19 18.54
N VAL A 53 -9.42 15.64 17.40
CA VAL A 53 -8.86 14.41 16.82
C VAL A 53 -8.32 14.70 15.44
N LEU A 54 -7.10 14.23 15.16
CA LEU A 54 -6.52 14.21 13.81
C LEU A 54 -6.53 12.79 13.26
N VAL A 55 -7.25 12.56 12.18
CA VAL A 55 -7.21 11.31 11.41
C VAL A 55 -6.28 11.49 10.22
N ILE A 56 -5.25 10.65 10.13
CA ILE A 56 -4.28 10.62 9.04
C ILE A 56 -4.49 9.33 8.26
N ALA A 57 -4.87 9.45 6.99
CA ALA A 57 -5.21 8.30 6.16
C ALA A 57 -4.75 8.49 4.69
N PRO A 58 -4.82 7.46 3.84
CA PRO A 58 -4.65 7.60 2.41
C PRO A 58 -5.72 8.49 1.78
N LEU A 59 -5.37 9.25 0.72
CA LEU A 59 -6.20 10.30 0.15
C LEU A 59 -7.66 9.89 -0.14
N ARG A 60 -7.89 8.70 -0.70
CA ARG A 60 -9.23 8.21 -1.03
C ARG A 60 -10.03 7.89 0.24
N VAL A 61 -9.39 7.30 1.23
CA VAL A 61 -10.01 6.97 2.52
C VAL A 61 -10.41 8.26 3.28
N VAL A 62 -9.58 9.30 3.17
CA VAL A 62 -9.85 10.64 3.72
C VAL A 62 -11.08 11.26 3.10
N ARG A 63 -11.24 11.15 1.77
CA ARG A 63 -12.36 11.78 1.05
C ARG A 63 -13.68 11.07 1.24
N ASP A 64 -13.63 9.73 1.20
CA ASP A 64 -14.82 8.91 1.04
C ASP A 64 -15.12 8.12 2.33
N THR A 65 -14.19 7.28 2.81
CA THR A 65 -14.49 6.27 3.83
C THR A 65 -14.85 6.86 5.19
N TRP A 66 -14.03 7.75 5.74
CA TRP A 66 -14.24 8.30 7.08
C TRP A 66 -15.50 9.19 7.17
N PRO A 67 -15.73 10.11 6.22
CA PRO A 67 -16.99 10.89 6.22
C PRO A 67 -18.23 10.03 6.02
N ASP A 68 -18.17 9.05 5.10
CA ASP A 68 -19.30 8.15 4.83
C ASP A 68 -19.66 7.29 6.03
N GLU A 69 -18.67 6.77 6.77
CA GLU A 69 -18.91 5.99 7.98
C GLU A 69 -19.57 6.83 9.10
N ILE A 70 -19.19 8.11 9.26
CA ILE A 70 -19.84 9.01 10.22
C ILE A 70 -21.31 9.23 9.85
N GLN A 71 -21.61 9.39 8.57
CA GLN A 71 -23.00 9.60 8.10
C GLN A 71 -23.83 8.32 8.13
N LYS A 72 -23.20 7.17 7.92
CA LYS A 72 -23.85 5.87 7.80
C LYS A 72 -24.48 5.39 9.11
N TRP A 73 -23.80 5.59 10.23
CA TRP A 73 -24.16 5.00 11.53
C TRP A 73 -24.86 6.00 12.43
N ASP A 74 -26.06 5.67 12.89
CA ASP A 74 -26.93 6.56 13.68
C ASP A 74 -26.26 7.06 14.98
N HIS A 75 -25.48 6.22 15.65
CA HIS A 75 -24.78 6.59 16.89
C HIS A 75 -23.62 7.59 16.67
N LEU A 76 -23.13 7.73 15.44
CA LEU A 76 -22.01 8.63 15.11
C LEU A 76 -22.48 10.02 14.64
N HIS A 77 -23.78 10.28 14.53
CA HIS A 77 -24.32 11.56 14.01
C HIS A 77 -23.95 12.78 14.89
N GLY A 78 -23.51 12.56 16.13
CA GLY A 78 -22.99 13.63 16.99
C GLY A 78 -21.56 14.05 16.69
N LEU A 79 -20.82 13.29 15.86
CA LEU A 79 -19.45 13.61 15.46
C LEU A 79 -19.44 14.61 14.33
N THR A 80 -18.65 15.67 14.49
CA THR A 80 -18.40 16.64 13.43
C THR A 80 -17.02 16.41 12.82
N CYS A 81 -16.91 16.47 11.49
CA CYS A 81 -15.63 16.30 10.81
C CYS A 81 -15.42 17.33 9.70
N SER A 82 -14.15 17.60 9.41
CA SER A 82 -13.72 18.37 8.24
C SER A 82 -12.58 17.66 7.50
N VAL A 83 -12.62 17.72 6.17
CA VAL A 83 -11.70 16.99 5.29
C VAL A 83 -10.71 17.98 4.68
N ALA A 84 -9.43 17.88 5.11
CA ALA A 84 -8.35 18.76 4.71
C ALA A 84 -7.57 18.20 3.50
N VAL A 85 -8.13 18.33 2.31
CA VAL A 85 -7.53 17.90 1.03
C VAL A 85 -7.65 19.00 -0.03
N GLY A 86 -7.04 18.80 -1.19
CA GLY A 86 -7.05 19.78 -2.29
C GLY A 86 -5.93 20.81 -2.19
N THR A 87 -6.20 22.04 -2.60
CA THR A 87 -5.27 23.16 -2.56
C THR A 87 -4.90 23.56 -1.12
N GLU A 88 -3.83 24.32 -0.96
CA GLU A 88 -3.42 24.79 0.36
C GLU A 88 -4.50 25.66 1.03
N ALA A 89 -5.18 26.48 0.25
CA ALA A 89 -6.27 27.34 0.75
C ALA A 89 -7.45 26.50 1.27
N GLU A 90 -7.86 25.47 0.53
CA GLU A 90 -8.91 24.54 0.94
C GLU A 90 -8.55 23.79 2.21
N ARG A 91 -7.32 23.26 2.29
CA ARG A 91 -6.84 22.58 3.50
C ARG A 91 -6.81 23.49 4.71
N ARG A 92 -6.33 24.73 4.56
CA ARG A 92 -6.34 25.73 5.65
C ARG A 92 -7.78 26.07 6.09
N ALA A 93 -8.71 26.23 5.15
CA ALA A 93 -10.10 26.49 5.45
C ALA A 93 -10.74 25.34 6.25
N ALA A 94 -10.49 24.08 5.82
CA ALA A 94 -10.99 22.90 6.52
C ALA A 94 -10.41 22.78 7.95
N LEU A 95 -9.09 22.99 8.13
CA LEU A 95 -8.43 22.86 9.43
C LEU A 95 -8.77 24.03 10.41
N ARG A 96 -9.35 25.12 9.92
CA ARG A 96 -9.86 26.21 10.77
C ARG A 96 -11.30 25.99 11.24
N GLN A 97 -11.99 25.01 10.69
CA GLN A 97 -13.35 24.68 11.15
C GLN A 97 -13.29 24.15 12.58
N ASN A 98 -14.25 24.57 13.40
CA ASN A 98 -14.38 24.06 14.77
C ASN A 98 -15.13 22.73 14.76
N THR A 99 -14.46 21.67 14.27
CA THR A 99 -14.97 20.30 14.24
C THR A 99 -14.16 19.42 15.16
N LEU A 100 -14.79 18.37 15.71
CA LEU A 100 -14.11 17.41 16.58
C LEU A 100 -13.02 16.65 15.83
N ILE A 101 -13.28 16.26 14.57
CA ILE A 101 -12.37 15.43 13.78
C ILE A 101 -11.88 16.21 12.56
N HIS A 102 -10.57 16.38 12.45
CA HIS A 102 -9.92 16.80 11.23
C HIS A 102 -9.34 15.59 10.52
N ILE A 103 -9.61 15.44 9.23
CA ILE A 103 -9.17 14.30 8.42
C ILE A 103 -8.21 14.80 7.35
N ILE A 104 -6.97 14.31 7.32
CA ILE A 104 -5.92 14.74 6.39
C ILE A 104 -5.25 13.55 5.71
N ASN A 105 -4.84 13.70 4.45
CA ASN A 105 -4.05 12.66 3.81
C ASN A 105 -2.59 12.67 4.28
N ARG A 106 -2.01 11.49 4.41
CA ARG A 106 -0.65 11.25 4.96
C ARG A 106 0.45 12.05 4.26
N GLU A 107 0.28 12.36 2.99
CA GLU A 107 1.23 13.16 2.20
C GLU A 107 1.31 14.61 2.67
N ASN A 108 0.23 15.14 3.26
CA ASN A 108 0.14 16.52 3.75
C ASN A 108 0.54 16.69 5.22
N VAL A 109 0.92 15.62 5.93
CA VAL A 109 1.33 15.69 7.34
C VAL A 109 2.53 16.61 7.55
N GLN A 110 3.54 16.55 6.68
CA GLN A 110 4.69 17.46 6.77
C GLN A 110 4.26 18.93 6.61
N TRP A 111 3.43 19.21 5.60
CA TRP A 111 2.89 20.54 5.38
C TRP A 111 2.09 21.05 6.59
N LEU A 112 1.23 20.22 7.18
CA LEU A 112 0.45 20.58 8.37
C LEU A 112 1.35 21.02 9.51
N VAL A 113 2.42 20.26 9.79
CA VAL A 113 3.30 20.50 10.93
C VAL A 113 4.28 21.65 10.69
N GLU A 114 4.84 21.78 9.49
CA GLU A 114 5.99 22.65 9.23
C GLU A 114 5.66 23.92 8.44
N GLN A 115 4.55 23.94 7.68
CA GLN A 115 4.27 25.01 6.71
C GLN A 115 2.88 25.64 6.87
N SER A 116 1.94 24.94 7.49
CA SER A 116 0.57 25.45 7.59
C SER A 116 0.43 26.72 8.43
N GLY A 117 1.32 26.95 9.40
CA GLY A 117 1.21 28.05 10.37
C GLY A 117 0.01 27.90 11.32
N LEU A 118 -0.70 26.77 11.29
CA LEU A 118 -1.83 26.48 12.17
C LEU A 118 -1.33 25.83 13.49
N PRO A 119 -2.02 26.05 14.61
CA PRO A 119 -1.70 25.37 15.85
C PRO A 119 -1.91 23.86 15.70
N PHE A 120 -1.01 23.06 16.28
CA PHE A 120 -1.16 21.62 16.38
C PHE A 120 -1.64 21.27 17.80
N ASP A 121 -2.95 21.30 17.98
CA ASP A 121 -3.63 21.20 19.28
C ASP A 121 -4.58 20.00 19.35
N TYR A 122 -4.12 18.86 18.84
CA TYR A 122 -4.88 17.60 18.85
C TYR A 122 -4.61 16.80 20.13
N ASP A 123 -5.67 16.38 20.81
CA ASP A 123 -5.59 15.45 21.94
C ASP A 123 -5.31 14.02 21.49
N MET A 124 -5.87 13.63 20.33
CA MET A 124 -5.77 12.28 19.79
C MET A 124 -5.35 12.31 18.31
N ILE A 125 -4.49 11.36 17.95
CA ILE A 125 -4.14 11.09 16.55
C ILE A 125 -4.57 9.66 16.23
N VAL A 126 -5.22 9.49 15.09
CA VAL A 126 -5.48 8.18 14.46
C VAL A 126 -4.69 8.08 13.17
N ILE A 127 -3.88 7.04 13.03
CA ILE A 127 -3.15 6.75 11.80
C ILE A 127 -3.81 5.54 11.15
N ASP A 128 -4.59 5.80 10.11
CA ASP A 128 -5.15 4.75 9.27
C ASP A 128 -4.11 4.32 8.23
N GLU A 129 -3.76 3.05 8.22
CA GLU A 129 -2.63 2.44 7.56
C GLU A 129 -1.29 2.84 8.18
N LEU A 130 -1.05 2.37 9.43
CA LEU A 130 0.17 2.63 10.20
C LEU A 130 1.43 2.19 9.45
N SER A 131 1.38 1.10 8.69
CA SER A 131 2.45 0.60 7.82
C SER A 131 2.99 1.66 6.83
N SER A 132 2.22 2.70 6.55
CA SER A 132 2.67 3.83 5.74
C SER A 132 3.73 4.71 6.44
N PHE A 133 3.95 4.55 7.74
CA PHE A 133 4.95 5.27 8.54
C PHE A 133 6.19 4.42 8.91
N LYS A 134 6.34 3.25 8.29
CA LYS A 134 7.49 2.33 8.51
C LYS A 134 8.87 2.90 8.17
N SER A 135 8.96 3.97 7.40
CA SER A 135 10.23 4.66 7.10
C SER A 135 10.46 5.85 8.04
N TYR A 136 11.37 5.70 8.99
CA TYR A 136 11.77 6.77 9.91
C TYR A 136 12.49 7.95 9.21
N GLN A 137 13.03 7.73 8.01
CA GLN A 137 13.66 8.78 7.20
C GLN A 137 12.65 9.63 6.44
N ALA A 138 11.40 9.17 6.29
CA ALA A 138 10.36 9.89 5.59
C ALA A 138 10.06 11.23 6.27
N LYS A 139 9.90 12.27 5.47
CA LYS A 139 9.63 13.64 5.97
C LYS A 139 8.36 13.67 6.84
N ARG A 140 7.29 12.96 6.43
CA ARG A 140 6.04 12.85 7.21
C ARG A 140 6.25 12.22 8.59
N PHE A 141 7.09 11.17 8.69
CA PHE A 141 7.42 10.54 9.96
C PHE A 141 8.12 11.52 10.90
N ARG A 142 9.17 12.20 10.40
CA ARG A 142 9.95 13.19 11.19
C ARG A 142 9.10 14.38 11.64
N ALA A 143 8.21 14.86 10.79
CA ALA A 143 7.28 15.93 11.12
C ALA A 143 6.32 15.50 12.24
N LEU A 144 5.68 14.34 12.12
CA LEU A 144 4.74 13.84 13.13
C LEU A 144 5.42 13.54 14.46
N MET A 145 6.65 13.01 14.45
CA MET A 145 7.47 12.78 15.64
C MET A 145 7.76 14.04 16.45
N LYS A 146 7.88 15.21 15.81
CA LYS A 146 8.04 16.51 16.53
C LYS A 146 6.79 16.85 17.34
N MET A 147 5.63 16.48 16.85
CA MET A 147 4.34 16.78 17.50
C MET A 147 3.90 15.69 18.48
N ARG A 148 4.43 14.48 18.36
CA ARG A 148 4.03 13.33 19.19
C ARG A 148 4.03 13.59 20.71
N PRO A 149 5.01 14.32 21.30
CA PRO A 149 5.01 14.61 22.74
C PRO A 149 3.84 15.48 23.23
N LYS A 150 3.17 16.20 22.33
CA LYS A 150 2.01 17.04 22.64
C LYS A 150 0.68 16.29 22.62
N VAL A 151 0.67 15.07 22.10
CA VAL A 151 -0.54 14.29 21.86
C VAL A 151 -0.76 13.30 23.00
N LYS A 152 -1.93 13.32 23.60
CA LYS A 152 -2.28 12.45 24.73
C LYS A 152 -2.55 11.01 24.29
N ARG A 153 -3.29 10.84 23.19
CA ARG A 153 -3.72 9.52 22.69
C ARG A 153 -3.30 9.32 21.24
N ILE A 154 -2.85 8.10 20.92
CA ILE A 154 -2.53 7.73 19.53
C ILE A 154 -3.01 6.31 19.24
N VAL A 155 -3.66 6.14 18.10
CA VAL A 155 -4.12 4.84 17.60
C VAL A 155 -3.52 4.61 16.22
N GLY A 156 -2.84 3.49 16.04
CA GLY A 156 -2.36 3.02 14.76
C GLY A 156 -3.19 1.85 14.26
N LEU A 157 -3.80 2.01 13.09
CA LEU A 157 -4.62 0.99 12.44
C LEU A 157 -3.86 0.41 11.26
N THR A 158 -3.81 -0.90 11.13
CA THR A 158 -3.31 -1.57 9.92
C THR A 158 -3.82 -2.99 9.83
N GLY A 159 -3.92 -3.52 8.60
CA GLY A 159 -4.14 -4.95 8.36
C GLY A 159 -2.83 -5.68 8.03
N THR A 160 -1.74 -4.95 7.84
CA THR A 160 -0.46 -5.46 7.33
C THR A 160 0.73 -4.88 8.09
N PRO A 161 0.88 -5.17 9.40
CA PRO A 161 1.83 -4.48 10.28
C PRO A 161 3.31 -4.70 9.91
N SER A 162 3.67 -5.85 9.37
CA SER A 162 5.06 -6.20 9.08
C SER A 162 5.29 -6.58 7.61
N SER A 163 4.77 -5.76 6.70
CA SER A 163 4.74 -6.06 5.26
C SER A 163 6.12 -6.29 4.61
N ASN A 164 7.21 -5.79 5.21
CA ASN A 164 8.58 -6.07 4.78
C ASN A 164 9.40 -6.79 5.87
N GLY A 165 8.75 -7.27 6.93
CA GLY A 165 9.37 -7.97 8.06
C GLY A 165 9.47 -7.11 9.32
N LEU A 166 10.01 -7.69 10.38
CA LEU A 166 10.03 -7.11 11.75
C LEU A 166 10.76 -5.77 11.86
N MET A 167 11.60 -5.42 10.89
CA MET A 167 12.32 -4.14 10.86
C MET A 167 11.36 -2.94 10.74
N ASP A 168 10.22 -3.14 10.09
CA ASP A 168 9.20 -2.08 9.92
C ASP A 168 8.59 -1.66 11.26
N LEU A 169 8.41 -2.61 12.19
CA LEU A 169 7.77 -2.40 13.49
C LEU A 169 8.49 -1.33 14.33
N TRP A 170 9.81 -1.20 14.20
CA TRP A 170 10.54 -0.20 14.98
C TRP A 170 10.04 1.22 14.73
N ALA A 171 9.85 1.61 13.47
CA ALA A 171 9.40 2.95 13.14
C ALA A 171 7.93 3.16 13.55
N GLU A 172 7.09 2.17 13.35
CA GLU A 172 5.68 2.21 13.73
C GLU A 172 5.53 2.38 15.25
N PHE A 173 6.18 1.55 16.04
CA PHE A 173 6.13 1.65 17.50
C PHE A 173 6.91 2.85 18.03
N ARG A 174 7.98 3.28 17.37
CA ARG A 174 8.67 4.52 17.69
C ARG A 174 7.75 5.74 17.60
N LEU A 175 6.82 5.74 16.65
CA LEU A 175 5.80 6.77 16.51
C LEU A 175 4.70 6.63 17.56
N LEU A 176 4.25 5.41 17.85
CA LEU A 176 3.18 5.16 18.82
C LEU A 176 3.60 5.49 20.26
N ASP A 177 4.70 4.94 20.72
CA ASP A 177 5.10 5.00 22.15
C ASP A 177 6.39 5.81 22.43
N MET A 178 6.91 6.49 21.42
CA MET A 178 8.16 7.25 21.47
C MET A 178 9.40 6.38 21.79
N GLY A 179 9.34 5.07 21.49
CA GLY A 179 10.42 4.11 21.66
C GLY A 179 10.54 3.57 23.08
N LYS A 180 9.44 3.51 23.82
CA LYS A 180 9.42 2.89 25.16
C LYS A 180 9.69 1.39 25.08
N ARG A 181 9.13 0.69 24.05
CA ARG A 181 9.21 -0.77 23.91
C ARG A 181 10.38 -1.21 23.04
N LEU A 182 10.42 -0.74 21.80
CA LEU A 182 11.43 -1.17 20.82
C LEU A 182 12.68 -0.26 20.77
N GLY A 183 12.80 0.68 21.71
CA GLY A 183 13.95 1.57 21.83
C GLY A 183 13.86 2.84 20.97
N ARG A 184 14.60 3.88 21.38
CA ARG A 184 14.57 5.18 20.72
C ARG A 184 15.39 5.23 19.43
N PHE A 185 16.38 4.34 19.28
CA PHE A 185 17.36 4.38 18.19
C PHE A 185 17.32 3.06 17.42
N ILE A 186 17.20 3.16 16.10
CA ILE A 186 17.17 1.99 15.20
C ILE A 186 18.45 1.15 15.29
N THR A 187 19.59 1.77 15.60
CA THR A 187 20.85 1.07 15.80
C THR A 187 20.77 0.08 16.95
N LYS A 188 20.19 0.52 18.09
CA LYS A 188 19.97 -0.37 19.25
C LYS A 188 19.00 -1.50 18.95
N TYR A 189 17.90 -1.20 18.25
CA TYR A 189 16.95 -2.22 17.82
C TYR A 189 17.61 -3.28 16.94
N ARG A 190 18.47 -2.85 16.00
CA ARG A 190 19.26 -3.76 15.16
C ARG A 190 20.26 -4.59 15.96
N GLU A 191 21.02 -3.96 16.85
CA GLU A 191 21.99 -4.64 17.70
C GLU A 191 21.37 -5.72 18.60
N VAL A 192 20.18 -5.45 19.13
CA VAL A 192 19.50 -6.35 20.07
C VAL A 192 18.80 -7.51 19.34
N PHE A 193 18.09 -7.23 18.26
CA PHE A 193 17.17 -8.20 17.66
C PHE A 193 17.62 -8.77 16.31
N PHE A 194 18.69 -8.24 15.70
CA PHE A 194 19.07 -8.63 14.33
C PHE A 194 20.55 -8.96 14.22
N LEU A 195 20.86 -9.77 13.21
CA LEU A 195 22.21 -10.07 12.76
C LEU A 195 22.42 -9.51 11.35
N PRO A 196 23.63 -9.00 11.02
CA PRO A 196 23.95 -8.64 9.64
C PRO A 196 23.82 -9.84 8.71
N ASP A 197 23.07 -9.69 7.63
CA ASP A 197 22.86 -10.75 6.64
C ASP A 197 23.77 -10.54 5.41
N ARG A 198 23.58 -9.40 4.70
CA ARG A 198 24.45 -9.04 3.60
C ARG A 198 25.27 -7.82 3.99
N ARG A 199 26.59 -7.94 3.91
CA ARG A 199 27.51 -6.85 4.28
C ARG A 199 28.68 -6.74 3.32
N SER A 200 29.22 -5.53 3.13
CA SER A 200 30.56 -5.25 2.66
C SER A 200 31.48 -4.98 3.86
N ALA A 201 32.75 -4.71 3.59
CA ALA A 201 33.70 -4.31 4.63
C ALA A 201 33.28 -3.01 5.36
N GLN A 202 32.47 -2.17 4.73
CA GLN A 202 32.12 -0.81 5.22
C GLN A 202 30.63 -0.64 5.56
N GLN A 203 29.72 -1.51 5.05
CA GLN A 203 28.27 -1.32 5.18
C GLN A 203 27.50 -2.63 5.26
N VAL A 204 26.47 -2.66 6.13
CA VAL A 204 25.48 -3.73 6.18
C VAL A 204 24.29 -3.36 5.29
N PHE A 205 24.00 -4.19 4.30
CA PHE A 205 22.91 -3.96 3.34
C PHE A 205 21.59 -4.59 3.78
N SER A 206 21.62 -5.73 4.47
CA SER A 206 20.42 -6.38 4.99
C SER A 206 20.66 -6.98 6.38
N TRP A 207 19.55 -7.12 7.11
CA TRP A 207 19.51 -7.62 8.47
C TRP A 207 18.53 -8.78 8.54
N LYS A 208 18.84 -9.82 9.30
CA LYS A 208 17.93 -10.93 9.61
C LYS A 208 17.69 -11.00 11.12
N PRO A 209 16.49 -11.37 11.57
CA PRO A 209 16.23 -11.57 12.98
C PRO A 209 17.20 -12.63 13.57
N ARG A 210 17.69 -12.39 14.79
CA ARG A 210 18.38 -13.44 15.54
C ARG A 210 17.39 -14.50 16.03
N PRO A 211 17.83 -15.73 16.33
CA PRO A 211 16.96 -16.74 16.92
C PRO A 211 16.27 -16.22 18.19
N GLY A 212 14.95 -16.39 18.28
CA GLY A 212 14.13 -15.91 19.39
C GLY A 212 13.75 -14.41 19.39
N ALA A 213 14.29 -13.62 18.46
CA ALA A 213 14.00 -12.19 18.41
C ALA A 213 12.55 -11.88 18.07
N GLU A 214 11.89 -12.74 17.30
CA GLU A 214 10.49 -12.57 16.93
C GLU A 214 9.59 -12.60 18.16
N ASP A 215 9.72 -13.64 18.99
CA ASP A 215 8.93 -13.82 20.19
C ASP A 215 9.16 -12.67 21.18
N GLU A 216 10.41 -12.26 21.36
CA GLU A 216 10.75 -11.14 22.25
C GLU A 216 10.15 -9.81 21.77
N ILE A 217 10.18 -9.52 20.47
CA ILE A 217 9.57 -8.32 19.90
C ILE A 217 8.05 -8.35 20.12
N TYR A 218 7.43 -9.50 19.88
CA TYR A 218 5.98 -9.67 20.05
C TYR A 218 5.55 -9.51 21.49
N GLU A 219 6.29 -10.08 22.44
CA GLU A 219 6.03 -9.91 23.88
C GLU A 219 6.12 -8.43 24.29
N LEU A 220 7.16 -7.73 23.83
CA LEU A 220 7.36 -6.31 24.16
C LEU A 220 6.25 -5.38 23.69
N ILE A 221 5.56 -5.71 22.60
CA ILE A 221 4.49 -4.85 22.03
C ILE A 221 3.09 -5.31 22.41
N SER A 222 2.94 -6.50 22.99
CA SER A 222 1.65 -7.16 23.21
C SER A 222 0.70 -6.36 24.09
N ASP A 223 1.21 -5.62 25.08
CA ASP A 223 0.40 -4.85 26.03
C ASP A 223 -0.32 -3.63 25.41
N ILE A 224 0.09 -3.16 24.24
CA ILE A 224 -0.60 -2.07 23.51
C ILE A 224 -1.08 -2.51 22.12
N THR A 225 -1.05 -3.79 21.83
CA THR A 225 -1.35 -4.29 20.49
C THR A 225 -2.41 -5.38 20.55
N ILE A 226 -3.41 -5.26 19.69
CA ILE A 226 -4.35 -6.35 19.41
C ILE A 226 -4.35 -6.69 17.94
N SER A 227 -4.57 -7.96 17.62
CA SER A 227 -4.77 -8.41 16.24
C SER A 227 -6.02 -9.28 16.11
N MET A 228 -6.63 -9.24 14.93
CA MET A 228 -7.78 -10.07 14.59
C MET A 228 -7.77 -10.39 13.11
N LYS A 229 -8.07 -11.64 12.76
CA LYS A 229 -8.16 -12.10 11.38
C LYS A 229 -9.63 -12.16 10.94
N SER A 230 -9.88 -11.82 9.69
CA SER A 230 -11.25 -11.83 9.15
C SER A 230 -11.87 -13.24 9.13
N VAL A 231 -11.05 -14.26 8.91
CA VAL A 231 -11.51 -15.67 8.86
C VAL A 231 -12.04 -16.19 10.19
N ASP A 232 -11.62 -15.59 11.32
CA ASP A 232 -12.02 -16.03 12.65
C ASP A 232 -13.39 -15.47 13.07
N PHE A 233 -13.83 -14.37 12.46
CA PHE A 233 -15.01 -13.62 12.88
C PHE A 233 -16.06 -13.41 11.79
N LEU A 234 -15.69 -13.59 10.52
CA LEU A 234 -16.56 -13.32 9.38
C LEU A 234 -16.77 -14.58 8.55
N GLN A 235 -17.96 -14.69 7.98
CA GLN A 235 -18.21 -15.71 6.95
C GLN A 235 -17.49 -15.28 5.67
N MET A 236 -16.31 -15.85 5.46
CA MET A 236 -15.48 -15.59 4.30
C MET A 236 -15.71 -16.69 3.26
N PRO A 237 -15.75 -16.38 1.96
CA PRO A 237 -15.74 -17.40 0.91
C PRO A 237 -14.42 -18.18 0.96
N GLU A 238 -14.44 -19.39 0.44
CA GLU A 238 -13.22 -20.15 0.20
C GLU A 238 -12.29 -19.37 -0.75
N CYS A 239 -10.99 -19.39 -0.53
CA CYS A 239 -10.00 -18.74 -1.40
C CYS A 239 -9.08 -19.79 -2.01
N ILE A 240 -9.15 -19.94 -3.33
CA ILE A 240 -8.28 -20.81 -4.09
C ILE A 240 -7.20 -19.98 -4.78
N SER A 241 -5.95 -20.18 -4.38
CA SER A 241 -4.80 -19.56 -5.02
C SER A 241 -4.20 -20.52 -6.06
N ASN A 242 -4.16 -20.06 -7.31
CA ASN A 242 -3.75 -20.89 -8.44
C ASN A 242 -2.51 -20.29 -9.12
N ARG A 243 -1.46 -21.08 -9.30
CA ARG A 243 -0.30 -20.71 -10.09
C ARG A 243 -0.51 -21.17 -11.52
N VAL A 244 -0.51 -20.24 -12.48
CA VAL A 244 -0.61 -20.51 -13.91
C VAL A 244 0.79 -20.32 -14.52
N PRO A 245 1.55 -21.41 -14.71
CA PRO A 245 2.91 -21.31 -15.24
C PRO A 245 2.89 -21.03 -16.74
N VAL A 246 3.72 -20.09 -17.17
CA VAL A 246 3.97 -19.84 -18.60
C VAL A 246 5.43 -20.08 -18.92
N ARG A 247 5.71 -20.70 -20.07
CA ARG A 247 7.07 -21.04 -20.50
C ARG A 247 7.48 -20.21 -21.70
N LEU A 248 8.66 -19.61 -21.58
CA LEU A 248 9.30 -18.98 -22.71
C LEU A 248 9.79 -20.02 -23.70
N SER A 249 9.66 -19.75 -24.98
CA SER A 249 10.35 -20.52 -26.04
C SER A 249 11.88 -20.37 -25.86
N ARG A 250 12.65 -21.17 -26.54
CA ARG A 250 14.12 -21.12 -26.45
C ARG A 250 14.65 -19.75 -26.84
N SER A 251 14.16 -19.18 -27.95
CA SER A 251 14.61 -17.84 -28.40
C SER A 251 14.20 -16.73 -27.43
N GLU A 252 12.97 -16.77 -26.89
CA GLU A 252 12.52 -15.80 -25.88
C GLU A 252 13.32 -15.91 -24.59
N ARG A 253 13.69 -17.14 -24.19
CA ARG A 253 14.56 -17.42 -23.05
C ARG A 253 15.97 -16.86 -23.26
N ASP A 254 16.55 -17.11 -24.43
CA ASP A 254 17.88 -16.61 -24.76
C ASP A 254 17.90 -15.07 -24.70
N THR A 255 16.87 -14.42 -25.21
CA THR A 255 16.69 -12.94 -25.14
C THR A 255 16.58 -12.47 -23.68
N TYR A 256 15.77 -13.15 -22.85
CA TYR A 256 15.63 -12.81 -21.42
C TYR A 256 16.99 -12.92 -20.70
N ASP A 257 17.71 -14.00 -20.91
CA ASP A 257 18.99 -14.27 -20.23
C ASP A 257 20.12 -13.36 -20.73
N GLU A 258 20.09 -12.96 -22.00
CA GLU A 258 21.02 -11.99 -22.57
C GLU A 258 20.81 -10.60 -21.95
N LEU A 259 19.59 -10.07 -22.00
CA LEU A 259 19.24 -8.79 -21.38
C LEU A 259 19.50 -8.79 -19.88
N LYS A 260 19.24 -9.90 -19.17
CA LYS A 260 19.57 -10.05 -17.76
C LYS A 260 21.07 -9.93 -17.53
N ARG A 261 21.91 -10.57 -18.38
CA ARG A 261 23.38 -10.49 -18.30
C ARG A 261 23.88 -9.08 -18.58
N GLU A 262 23.35 -8.41 -19.61
CA GLU A 262 23.71 -7.04 -19.96
C GLU A 262 23.37 -6.07 -18.83
N LEU A 263 22.17 -6.15 -18.26
CA LEU A 263 21.75 -5.32 -17.13
C LEU A 263 22.62 -5.56 -15.89
N VAL A 264 22.98 -6.80 -15.61
CA VAL A 264 23.90 -7.13 -14.49
C VAL A 264 25.31 -6.64 -14.80
N THR A 265 25.78 -6.72 -16.02
CA THR A 265 27.13 -6.29 -16.42
C THR A 265 27.24 -4.77 -16.39
N SER A 266 26.25 -4.02 -16.89
CA SER A 266 26.24 -2.57 -16.81
C SER A 266 26.30 -2.04 -15.37
N LEU A 267 25.72 -2.79 -14.42
CA LEU A 267 25.76 -2.45 -13.01
C LEU A 267 27.05 -2.87 -12.28
N ARG A 268 27.83 -3.81 -12.83
CA ARG A 268 29.10 -4.25 -12.20
C ARG A 268 30.23 -3.22 -12.34
N GLY A 269 30.12 -2.28 -13.25
CA GLY A 269 31.04 -1.15 -13.38
C GLY A 269 30.81 -0.03 -12.37
N GLU A 270 29.63 0.01 -11.75
CA GLU A 270 29.24 0.96 -10.71
C GLU A 270 29.05 0.22 -9.37
N GLN A 271 29.23 0.90 -8.25
CA GLN A 271 28.88 0.31 -6.96
C GLN A 271 27.40 -0.05 -6.96
N ILE A 272 27.06 -1.36 -6.80
CA ILE A 272 25.68 -1.83 -6.70
C ILE A 272 25.09 -1.28 -5.40
N ASP A 273 24.43 -0.17 -5.48
CA ASP A 273 23.61 0.36 -4.39
C ASP A 273 22.16 -0.18 -4.47
N ALA A 274 21.36 0.13 -3.46
CA ALA A 274 19.96 -0.31 -3.39
C ALA A 274 19.09 0.25 -4.54
N VAL A 275 19.48 1.38 -5.13
CA VAL A 275 18.75 2.03 -6.23
C VAL A 275 18.96 1.25 -7.53
N ASN A 276 20.21 0.85 -7.80
CA ASN A 276 20.58 0.06 -8.97
C ASN A 276 19.95 -1.34 -8.92
N ALA A 277 19.92 -1.99 -7.74
CA ALA A 277 19.26 -3.28 -7.55
C ALA A 277 17.74 -3.21 -7.76
N ALA A 278 17.09 -2.13 -7.31
CA ALA A 278 15.67 -1.91 -7.52
C ALA A 278 15.35 -1.66 -9.01
N SER A 279 16.19 -0.90 -9.71
CA SER A 279 16.07 -0.66 -11.14
C SER A 279 16.21 -1.96 -11.95
N LEU A 280 17.21 -2.79 -11.63
CA LEU A 280 17.39 -4.11 -12.24
C LEU A 280 16.16 -4.99 -12.03
N SER A 281 15.68 -5.10 -10.78
CA SER A 281 14.49 -5.88 -10.46
C SER A 281 13.28 -5.42 -11.26
N ASN A 282 13.07 -4.09 -11.38
CA ASN A 282 11.97 -3.52 -12.14
C ASN A 282 12.04 -3.85 -13.63
N LYS A 283 13.22 -3.78 -14.25
CA LYS A 283 13.44 -4.17 -15.64
C LYS A 283 13.20 -5.68 -15.86
N LEU A 284 13.65 -6.54 -14.93
CA LEU A 284 13.38 -7.97 -15.01
C LEU A 284 11.89 -8.31 -14.89
N CYS A 285 11.13 -7.57 -14.07
CA CYS A 285 9.66 -7.71 -13.99
C CYS A 285 8.98 -7.31 -15.31
N GLN A 286 9.44 -6.22 -15.94
CA GLN A 286 8.95 -5.80 -17.24
C GLN A 286 9.16 -6.92 -18.29
N MET A 287 10.38 -7.47 -18.32
CA MET A 287 10.73 -8.56 -19.26
C MET A 287 9.91 -9.82 -19.01
N ALA A 288 9.69 -10.22 -17.76
CA ALA A 288 8.83 -11.36 -17.41
C ALA A 288 7.38 -11.15 -17.86
N ASN A 289 6.93 -9.89 -17.98
CA ASN A 289 5.61 -9.55 -18.54
C ASN A 289 5.62 -9.47 -20.09
N GLY A 290 6.79 -9.60 -20.72
CA GLY A 290 6.94 -9.65 -22.19
C GLY A 290 7.27 -8.35 -22.86
N GLY A 291 7.61 -7.30 -22.12
CA GLY A 291 8.02 -6.02 -22.69
C GLY A 291 9.02 -5.28 -21.80
N ILE A 292 9.74 -4.30 -22.33
CA ILE A 292 10.67 -3.47 -21.57
C ILE A 292 10.62 -2.02 -22.07
N TYR A 293 10.65 -1.06 -21.16
CA TYR A 293 10.82 0.34 -21.52
C TYR A 293 12.27 0.63 -21.89
N VAL A 294 12.47 1.24 -23.06
CA VAL A 294 13.76 1.73 -23.51
C VAL A 294 13.74 3.25 -23.52
N ASP A 295 14.82 3.85 -23.02
CA ASP A 295 15.01 5.28 -23.07
C ASP A 295 15.40 5.65 -24.50
N ARG A 296 14.78 6.66 -25.08
CA ARG A 296 15.28 7.23 -26.34
C ARG A 296 16.62 7.90 -26.02
N PRO A 297 17.69 7.64 -26.78
CA PRO A 297 18.82 8.55 -26.75
C PRO A 297 18.29 9.95 -27.11
N SER A 298 18.61 10.93 -26.27
CA SER A 298 18.21 12.31 -26.55
C SER A 298 18.74 12.69 -27.90
N THR A 299 17.89 13.22 -28.77
CA THR A 299 18.29 13.72 -30.10
C THR A 299 19.30 14.88 -30.02
N ALA A 300 19.70 15.29 -28.81
CA ALA A 300 20.77 16.26 -28.58
C ALA A 300 22.17 15.70 -28.86
N ASP A 301 22.41 14.38 -28.79
CA ASP A 301 23.73 13.78 -29.03
C ASP A 301 23.97 13.44 -30.51
N ALA A 302 22.95 13.52 -31.36
CA ALA A 302 23.07 13.24 -32.79
C ALA A 302 23.45 14.45 -33.63
N VAL A 303 23.60 15.64 -33.09
CA VAL A 303 23.90 16.89 -33.81
C VAL A 303 25.27 17.50 -33.44
N ALA A 304 26.10 16.78 -32.69
CA ALA A 304 27.47 17.21 -32.37
C ALA A 304 28.49 16.94 -33.48
N GLY A 305 28.08 17.08 -34.75
CA GLY A 305 28.92 16.80 -35.93
C GLY A 305 28.85 17.81 -37.05
N TYR A 306 28.41 19.06 -36.80
CA TYR A 306 28.57 20.10 -37.83
C TYR A 306 28.74 21.47 -37.17
N SER A 307 29.96 22.01 -37.21
CA SER A 307 30.25 23.40 -36.97
C SER A 307 30.23 24.17 -38.31
N PRO A 308 29.50 25.25 -38.44
CA PRO A 308 29.98 26.39 -39.24
C PRO A 308 30.07 27.65 -38.39
N CYS A 309 31.22 28.25 -38.51
CA CYS A 309 31.60 29.57 -38.12
C CYS A 309 30.63 30.67 -38.59
N GLY A 310 30.44 31.72 -37.78
CA GLY A 310 30.11 33.02 -38.30
C GLY A 310 29.07 33.88 -37.55
N THR A 311 29.54 34.74 -36.67
CA THR A 311 29.17 36.18 -36.45
C THR A 311 27.75 36.63 -36.09
N SER A 312 27.71 37.27 -34.96
CA SER A 312 27.14 38.58 -34.57
C SER A 312 25.65 38.74 -34.27
N SER A 313 25.46 39.16 -33.07
CA SER A 313 24.69 40.32 -32.54
C SER A 313 23.17 40.24 -32.35
N THR A 314 22.81 40.64 -31.14
CA THR A 314 21.60 41.33 -30.66
C THR A 314 20.41 40.50 -30.17
N CYS A 315 20.24 40.49 -28.84
CA CYS A 315 18.99 40.29 -28.10
C CYS A 315 17.91 41.32 -28.45
N PRO A 316 16.61 40.99 -28.28
CA PRO A 316 15.95 41.56 -27.12
C PRO A 316 15.09 40.57 -26.28
N ARG A 317 14.98 40.90 -25.01
CA ARG A 317 14.15 40.24 -23.97
C ARG A 317 12.66 40.30 -24.31
N GLY A 318 11.96 39.21 -24.03
CA GLY A 318 10.50 39.21 -24.00
C GLY A 318 9.92 37.87 -23.50
N LEU A 319 9.47 37.85 -22.27
CA LEU A 319 8.41 37.02 -21.65
C LEU A 319 8.47 35.50 -21.86
N VAL A 320 8.90 34.84 -20.79
CA VAL A 320 8.93 33.38 -20.63
C VAL A 320 7.57 32.91 -20.14
N GLY A 321 6.82 32.23 -21.01
CA GLY A 321 5.83 31.26 -20.58
C GLY A 321 6.60 29.99 -20.17
N ALA A 322 6.40 29.53 -18.93
CA ALA A 322 6.97 28.28 -18.46
C ALA A 322 6.27 27.11 -19.19
N GLU A 323 6.88 26.61 -20.24
CA GLU A 323 6.52 25.32 -20.81
C GLU A 323 6.92 24.21 -19.84
N ALA A 324 5.93 23.34 -19.52
CA ALA A 324 6.19 22.11 -18.78
C ALA A 324 7.24 21.26 -19.54
N PRO A 325 8.14 20.55 -18.83
CA PRO A 325 9.15 19.72 -19.47
C PRO A 325 8.45 18.66 -20.36
N PRO A 326 8.99 18.38 -21.55
CA PRO A 326 8.41 17.42 -22.47
C PRO A 326 8.31 16.06 -21.78
N SER A 327 7.12 15.47 -21.81
CA SER A 327 6.89 14.11 -21.35
C SER A 327 7.79 13.16 -22.18
N THR A 328 8.76 12.54 -21.53
CA THR A 328 9.54 11.46 -22.13
C THR A 328 8.58 10.32 -22.46
N GLU A 329 8.16 10.19 -23.71
CA GLU A 329 7.43 9.03 -24.19
C GLU A 329 8.42 7.85 -24.20
N HIS A 330 8.36 7.03 -23.14
CA HIS A 330 9.10 5.77 -23.10
C HIS A 330 8.47 4.82 -24.13
N ARG A 331 9.26 4.43 -25.13
CA ARG A 331 8.88 3.37 -26.06
C ARG A 331 9.06 2.03 -25.36
N ALA A 332 8.04 1.17 -25.38
CA ALA A 332 8.16 -0.21 -24.97
C ALA A 332 8.56 -1.10 -26.16
N LEU A 333 9.52 -2.00 -25.94
CA LEU A 333 9.83 -3.10 -26.84
C LEU A 333 9.19 -4.37 -26.30
N PHE A 334 8.55 -5.15 -27.17
CA PHE A 334 7.86 -6.39 -26.81
C PHE A 334 8.58 -7.57 -27.47
N PHE A 335 8.70 -8.67 -26.77
CA PHE A 335 9.42 -9.87 -27.21
C PHE A 335 8.71 -11.20 -26.94
N HIS A 336 7.64 -11.22 -26.13
CA HIS A 336 6.76 -12.37 -26.02
C HIS A 336 5.34 -11.99 -25.56
N GLU A 337 4.37 -12.86 -25.83
CA GLU A 337 2.95 -12.69 -25.45
C GLU A 337 2.44 -13.79 -24.52
N ARG A 338 3.31 -14.62 -23.95
CA ARG A 338 2.97 -15.82 -23.17
C ARG A 338 1.98 -15.56 -22.03
N LYS A 339 2.11 -14.40 -21.34
CA LYS A 339 1.15 -14.05 -20.28
C LYS A 339 -0.20 -13.61 -20.84
N LEU A 340 -0.23 -13.05 -22.06
CA LEU A 340 -1.49 -12.69 -22.73
C LEU A 340 -2.23 -13.96 -23.18
N ASP A 341 -1.51 -14.97 -23.69
CA ASP A 341 -2.08 -16.26 -24.07
C ASP A 341 -2.71 -16.95 -22.84
N ALA A 342 -1.97 -16.99 -21.72
CA ALA A 342 -2.49 -17.54 -20.46
C ALA A 342 -3.68 -16.74 -19.89
N LEU A 343 -3.70 -15.42 -20.07
CA LEU A 343 -4.84 -14.59 -19.68
C LEU A 343 -6.08 -14.92 -20.53
N GLU A 344 -5.90 -15.14 -21.83
CA GLU A 344 -6.97 -15.54 -22.75
C GLU A 344 -7.60 -16.86 -22.30
N ASP A 345 -6.77 -17.89 -22.03
CA ASP A 345 -7.22 -19.20 -21.52
C ASP A 345 -8.05 -19.03 -20.23
N ILE A 346 -7.62 -18.15 -19.30
CA ILE A 346 -8.35 -17.90 -18.05
C ILE A 346 -9.69 -17.21 -18.31
N ILE A 347 -9.71 -16.21 -19.20
CA ILE A 347 -10.95 -15.48 -19.56
C ILE A 347 -11.95 -16.44 -20.25
N GLU A 348 -11.48 -17.29 -21.14
CA GLU A 348 -12.31 -18.31 -21.79
C GLU A 348 -12.85 -19.33 -20.77
N ALA A 349 -11.98 -19.81 -19.87
CA ALA A 349 -12.37 -20.73 -18.80
C ALA A 349 -13.38 -20.14 -17.82
N ALA A 350 -13.39 -18.82 -17.64
CA ALA A 350 -14.36 -18.10 -16.81
C ALA A 350 -15.79 -18.14 -17.42
N ASN A 351 -15.94 -18.54 -18.67
CA ASN A 351 -17.22 -18.77 -19.34
C ASN A 351 -18.23 -17.63 -19.16
N GLY A 352 -17.78 -16.39 -19.40
CA GLY A 352 -18.60 -15.18 -19.30
C GLY A 352 -18.74 -14.63 -17.88
N GLN A 353 -18.17 -15.26 -16.85
CA GLN A 353 -18.08 -14.65 -15.52
C GLN A 353 -17.06 -13.51 -15.52
N PRO A 354 -17.33 -12.42 -14.80
CA PRO A 354 -16.42 -11.27 -14.76
C PRO A 354 -15.04 -11.62 -14.19
N VAL A 355 -13.99 -11.14 -14.87
CA VAL A 355 -12.59 -11.35 -14.47
C VAL A 355 -11.93 -9.99 -14.14
N LEU A 356 -11.35 -9.88 -12.94
CA LEU A 356 -10.57 -8.73 -12.52
C LEU A 356 -9.07 -8.99 -12.75
N VAL A 357 -8.40 -8.17 -13.55
CA VAL A 357 -6.99 -8.32 -13.90
C VAL A 357 -6.14 -7.27 -13.19
N ALA A 358 -5.22 -7.70 -12.35
CA ALA A 358 -4.22 -6.86 -11.72
C ALA A 358 -2.99 -6.74 -12.62
N TYR A 359 -2.71 -5.54 -13.12
CA TYR A 359 -1.55 -5.24 -13.95
C TYR A 359 -0.54 -4.36 -13.20
N TRP A 360 0.73 -4.36 -13.61
CA TRP A 360 1.76 -3.58 -12.93
C TRP A 360 2.33 -2.43 -13.75
N PHE A 361 2.58 -2.62 -15.04
CA PHE A 361 3.15 -1.62 -15.93
C PHE A 361 2.10 -1.04 -16.89
N LYS A 362 2.30 0.21 -17.33
CA LYS A 362 1.40 0.83 -18.32
C LYS A 362 1.39 0.05 -19.64
N HIS A 363 2.53 -0.54 -20.03
CA HIS A 363 2.58 -1.37 -21.23
C HIS A 363 1.79 -2.67 -21.07
N ASP A 364 1.67 -3.24 -19.86
CA ASP A 364 0.80 -4.42 -19.62
C ASP A 364 -0.65 -4.05 -19.95
N LEU A 365 -1.12 -2.92 -19.39
CA LEU A 365 -2.49 -2.45 -19.66
C LEU A 365 -2.72 -2.14 -21.12
N ALA A 366 -1.75 -1.54 -21.82
CA ALA A 366 -1.86 -1.23 -23.24
C ALA A 366 -2.03 -2.51 -24.07
N ARG A 367 -1.20 -3.53 -23.83
CA ARG A 367 -1.26 -4.84 -24.51
C ARG A 367 -2.54 -5.61 -24.19
N ILE A 368 -2.98 -5.58 -22.94
CA ILE A 368 -4.24 -6.20 -22.53
C ILE A 368 -5.42 -5.54 -23.26
N ARG A 369 -5.43 -4.20 -23.39
CA ARG A 369 -6.45 -3.45 -24.15
C ARG A 369 -6.44 -3.70 -25.64
N GLU A 370 -5.28 -3.95 -26.21
CA GLU A 370 -5.13 -4.26 -27.63
C GLU A 370 -5.73 -5.63 -27.97
N ARG A 371 -5.57 -6.61 -27.06
CA ARG A 371 -6.03 -7.98 -27.30
C ARG A 371 -7.46 -8.25 -26.80
N PHE A 372 -7.90 -7.57 -25.73
CA PHE A 372 -9.19 -7.81 -25.07
C PHE A 372 -10.00 -6.54 -24.91
N SER A 373 -11.33 -6.69 -24.94
CA SER A 373 -12.24 -5.60 -24.60
C SER A 373 -12.28 -5.43 -23.07
N VAL A 374 -11.47 -4.54 -22.53
CA VAL A 374 -11.31 -4.35 -21.09
C VAL A 374 -11.60 -2.92 -20.66
N ARG A 375 -12.07 -2.75 -19.42
CA ARG A 375 -12.20 -1.43 -18.78
C ARG A 375 -11.35 -1.35 -17.52
N GLU A 376 -10.61 -0.27 -17.38
CA GLU A 376 -9.86 0.01 -16.14
C GLU A 376 -10.76 0.65 -15.10
N ILE A 377 -10.74 0.13 -13.87
CA ILE A 377 -11.49 0.66 -12.74
C ILE A 377 -10.80 1.91 -12.18
N ARG A 378 -11.33 3.09 -12.49
CA ARG A 378 -10.80 4.38 -12.04
C ARG A 378 -11.79 5.22 -11.25
N THR A 379 -13.05 5.20 -11.64
CA THR A 379 -14.10 6.07 -11.12
C THR A 379 -15.15 5.29 -10.33
N SER A 380 -15.98 5.99 -9.59
CA SER A 380 -17.14 5.38 -8.90
C SER A 380 -18.16 4.80 -9.89
N ALA A 381 -18.27 5.37 -11.09
CA ALA A 381 -19.09 4.81 -12.16
C ALA A 381 -18.57 3.45 -12.64
N ASP A 382 -17.24 3.31 -12.80
CA ASP A 382 -16.64 2.02 -13.19
C ASP A 382 -16.89 0.94 -12.12
N ILE A 383 -16.83 1.32 -10.83
CA ILE A 383 -17.15 0.41 -9.71
C ILE A 383 -18.61 -0.02 -9.76
N ALA A 384 -19.53 0.91 -10.00
CA ALA A 384 -20.95 0.60 -10.12
C ALA A 384 -21.24 -0.31 -11.32
N ASP A 385 -20.60 -0.06 -12.46
CA ASP A 385 -20.71 -0.89 -13.65
C ASP A 385 -20.14 -2.30 -13.45
N TRP A 386 -18.98 -2.41 -12.78
CA TRP A 386 -18.38 -3.69 -12.41
C TRP A 386 -19.32 -4.48 -11.49
N ASN A 387 -19.76 -3.87 -10.39
CA ASN A 387 -20.64 -4.53 -9.41
C ASN A 387 -22.01 -4.90 -9.97
N ALA A 388 -22.44 -4.26 -11.05
CA ALA A 388 -23.66 -4.61 -11.79
C ALA A 388 -23.42 -5.68 -12.88
N GLY A 389 -22.20 -6.24 -13.00
CA GLY A 389 -21.85 -7.26 -13.99
C GLY A 389 -21.79 -6.73 -15.43
N ARG A 390 -21.70 -5.42 -15.64
CA ARG A 390 -21.63 -4.81 -16.98
C ARG A 390 -20.23 -4.79 -17.59
N ILE A 391 -19.21 -5.14 -16.82
CA ILE A 391 -17.82 -5.18 -17.28
C ILE A 391 -17.35 -6.63 -17.22
N PRO A 392 -17.20 -7.32 -18.35
CA PRO A 392 -16.77 -8.71 -18.36
C PRO A 392 -15.30 -8.89 -17.97
N VAL A 393 -14.43 -7.97 -18.39
CA VAL A 393 -13.01 -7.97 -17.99
C VAL A 393 -12.62 -6.59 -17.53
N ALA A 394 -12.27 -6.48 -16.26
CA ALA A 394 -11.81 -5.23 -15.65
C ALA A 394 -10.32 -5.28 -15.36
N CYS A 395 -9.63 -4.15 -15.53
CA CYS A 395 -8.24 -3.99 -15.14
C CYS A 395 -8.09 -3.06 -13.94
N ILE A 396 -7.16 -3.40 -13.04
CA ILE A 396 -6.85 -2.58 -11.86
C ILE A 396 -5.35 -2.53 -11.60
N HIS A 397 -4.84 -1.35 -11.26
CA HIS A 397 -3.47 -1.23 -10.78
C HIS A 397 -3.43 -1.37 -9.26
N PRO A 398 -2.64 -2.28 -8.66
CA PRO A 398 -2.63 -2.55 -7.23
C PRO A 398 -2.44 -1.31 -6.36
N ALA A 399 -1.59 -0.36 -6.74
CA ALA A 399 -1.40 0.87 -6.00
C ALA A 399 -2.64 1.80 -5.99
N SER A 400 -3.48 1.74 -7.02
CA SER A 400 -4.76 2.47 -7.07
C SER A 400 -5.90 1.68 -6.41
N ALA A 401 -5.76 0.35 -6.34
CA ALA A 401 -6.68 -0.54 -5.65
C ALA A 401 -6.57 -0.44 -4.12
N GLY A 402 -5.48 0.11 -3.61
CA GLY A 402 -5.10 0.03 -2.20
C GLY A 402 -6.14 0.53 -1.19
N HIS A 403 -7.13 1.35 -1.59
CA HIS A 403 -8.01 1.97 -0.59
C HIS A 403 -9.46 2.06 -1.05
N GLY A 404 -10.36 1.48 -0.25
CA GLY A 404 -11.80 1.78 -0.25
C GLY A 404 -12.65 1.23 -1.40
N LEU A 405 -12.10 0.40 -2.32
CA LEU A 405 -12.90 -0.17 -3.40
C LEU A 405 -13.68 -1.40 -2.94
N ASN A 406 -14.98 -1.40 -3.17
CA ASN A 406 -15.85 -2.55 -2.96
C ASN A 406 -16.16 -3.18 -4.33
N LEU A 407 -15.45 -4.25 -4.69
CA LEU A 407 -15.59 -4.93 -5.99
C LEU A 407 -16.15 -6.36 -5.88
N GLN A 408 -16.44 -6.83 -4.66
CA GLN A 408 -16.85 -8.21 -4.41
C GLN A 408 -18.19 -8.61 -5.04
N ALA A 409 -19.06 -7.64 -5.37
CA ALA A 409 -20.34 -7.96 -5.99
C ALA A 409 -20.24 -8.20 -7.51
N GLY A 410 -19.14 -7.75 -8.14
CA GLY A 410 -19.00 -7.81 -9.59
C GLY A 410 -18.39 -9.10 -10.13
N GLY A 411 -17.72 -9.90 -9.28
CA GLY A 411 -17.08 -11.13 -9.71
C GLY A 411 -16.28 -11.81 -8.59
N ASN A 412 -15.79 -13.00 -8.86
CA ASN A 412 -15.03 -13.82 -7.90
C ASN A 412 -13.69 -14.32 -8.45
N THR A 413 -13.28 -13.89 -9.63
CA THR A 413 -12.01 -14.30 -10.27
C THR A 413 -11.06 -13.10 -10.36
N LEU A 414 -9.88 -13.22 -9.75
CA LEU A 414 -8.78 -12.25 -9.81
C LEU A 414 -7.60 -12.89 -10.54
N VAL A 415 -7.01 -12.14 -11.48
CA VAL A 415 -5.81 -12.58 -12.20
C VAL A 415 -4.68 -11.59 -11.98
N TRP A 416 -3.58 -12.04 -11.40
CA TRP A 416 -2.32 -11.32 -11.35
C TRP A 416 -1.55 -11.50 -12.65
N PHE A 417 -1.67 -10.53 -13.54
CA PHE A 417 -0.89 -10.47 -14.78
C PHE A 417 0.54 -9.99 -14.53
N GLY A 418 0.67 -8.94 -13.71
CA GLY A 418 1.95 -8.42 -13.26
C GLY A 418 2.05 -8.51 -11.73
N LEU A 419 3.07 -9.22 -11.22
CA LEU A 419 3.27 -9.41 -9.78
C LEU A 419 3.91 -8.20 -9.11
N THR A 420 3.73 -8.08 -7.79
CA THR A 420 4.30 -7.01 -6.97
C THR A 420 5.17 -7.56 -5.85
N TRP A 421 6.24 -6.84 -5.48
CA TRP A 421 7.06 -7.15 -4.30
C TRP A 421 6.39 -6.74 -2.96
N SER A 422 5.32 -5.96 -3.01
CA SER A 422 4.64 -5.44 -1.84
C SER A 422 3.55 -6.40 -1.37
N LEU A 423 3.78 -7.06 -0.23
CA LEU A 423 2.77 -7.90 0.42
C LEU A 423 1.50 -7.09 0.74
N GLU A 424 1.67 -5.84 1.18
CA GLU A 424 0.57 -4.92 1.46
C GLU A 424 -0.34 -4.74 0.24
N LEU A 425 0.22 -4.34 -0.92
CA LEU A 425 -0.56 -4.16 -2.15
C LEU A 425 -1.17 -5.48 -2.65
N TYR A 426 -0.44 -6.59 -2.48
CA TYR A 426 -0.92 -7.92 -2.82
C TYR A 426 -2.16 -8.29 -2.01
N GLN A 427 -2.10 -8.22 -0.70
CA GLN A 427 -3.22 -8.53 0.19
C GLN A 427 -4.38 -7.54 0.02
N GLN A 428 -4.09 -6.25 -0.15
CA GLN A 428 -5.09 -5.23 -0.40
C GLN A 428 -5.86 -5.48 -1.71
N THR A 429 -5.18 -5.90 -2.77
CA THR A 429 -5.82 -6.20 -4.04
C THR A 429 -6.66 -7.48 -3.96
N ASN A 430 -6.16 -8.54 -3.34
CA ASN A 430 -6.90 -9.77 -3.12
C ASN A 430 -8.18 -9.53 -2.30
N ALA A 431 -8.11 -8.69 -1.27
CA ALA A 431 -9.25 -8.31 -0.43
C ALA A 431 -10.30 -7.43 -1.15
N ARG A 432 -10.14 -7.10 -2.44
CA ARG A 432 -11.20 -6.45 -3.23
C ARG A 432 -12.29 -7.42 -3.62
N LEU A 433 -11.94 -8.70 -3.84
CA LEU A 433 -12.89 -9.77 -4.14
C LEU A 433 -13.06 -10.73 -2.96
N TRP A 434 -11.96 -11.11 -2.31
CA TRP A 434 -11.97 -12.03 -1.18
C TRP A 434 -12.24 -11.28 0.13
N ARG A 435 -13.51 -11.13 0.44
CA ARG A 435 -13.98 -10.43 1.64
C ARG A 435 -15.41 -10.79 1.98
N GLN A 436 -15.85 -10.41 3.19
CA GLN A 436 -17.25 -10.53 3.59
C GLN A 436 -18.19 -9.82 2.61
N GLY A 437 -19.32 -10.44 2.32
CA GLY A 437 -20.32 -9.93 1.36
C GLY A 437 -20.01 -10.30 -0.09
N GLN A 438 -19.02 -11.15 -0.34
CA GLN A 438 -18.88 -11.86 -1.61
C GLN A 438 -20.07 -12.82 -1.79
N GLN A 439 -20.68 -12.79 -2.97
CA GLN A 439 -21.86 -13.61 -3.25
C GLN A 439 -21.50 -15.05 -3.69
N ALA A 440 -20.29 -15.25 -4.19
CA ALA A 440 -19.79 -16.56 -4.56
C ALA A 440 -19.20 -17.29 -3.35
N ASP A 441 -19.40 -18.60 -3.27
CA ASP A 441 -18.85 -19.45 -2.21
C ASP A 441 -17.33 -19.55 -2.29
N THR A 442 -16.75 -19.34 -3.47
CA THR A 442 -15.32 -19.46 -3.73
C THR A 442 -14.81 -18.27 -4.54
N VAL A 443 -13.69 -17.71 -4.10
CA VAL A 443 -12.91 -16.72 -4.85
C VAL A 443 -11.66 -17.39 -5.39
N VAL A 444 -11.38 -17.24 -6.69
CA VAL A 444 -10.20 -17.80 -7.34
C VAL A 444 -9.21 -16.70 -7.69
N ILE A 445 -7.96 -16.88 -7.24
CA ILE A 445 -6.86 -15.95 -7.51
C ILE A 445 -5.82 -16.66 -8.37
N HIS A 446 -5.73 -16.29 -9.63
CA HIS A 446 -4.74 -16.81 -10.56
C HIS A 446 -3.49 -15.93 -10.57
N HIS A 447 -2.31 -16.55 -10.52
CA HIS A 447 -1.02 -15.90 -10.67
C HIS A 447 -0.38 -16.40 -11.97
N ILE A 448 -0.30 -15.55 -12.99
CA ILE A 448 0.41 -15.88 -14.22
C ILE A 448 1.90 -15.70 -13.97
N VAL A 449 2.64 -16.79 -13.95
CA VAL A 449 4.04 -16.87 -13.53
C VAL A 449 4.92 -17.34 -14.68
N CYS A 450 5.81 -16.49 -15.12
CA CYS A 450 6.81 -16.87 -16.11
C CYS A 450 7.90 -17.72 -15.42
N GLU A 451 8.02 -18.98 -15.80
CA GLU A 451 8.94 -19.96 -15.20
C GLU A 451 10.41 -19.54 -15.39
N ASN A 452 11.22 -19.79 -14.37
CA ASN A 452 12.64 -19.46 -14.32
C ASN A 452 12.92 -17.96 -14.52
N THR A 453 12.01 -17.08 -14.12
CA THR A 453 12.17 -15.63 -14.14
C THR A 453 12.07 -15.05 -12.73
N ILE A 454 12.08 -13.72 -12.66
CA ILE A 454 11.90 -12.98 -11.41
C ILE A 454 10.53 -13.22 -10.76
N ASP A 455 9.51 -13.63 -11.53
CA ASP A 455 8.17 -13.88 -11.01
C ASP A 455 8.16 -14.93 -9.90
N GLU A 456 8.94 -16.01 -10.03
CA GLU A 456 9.05 -17.04 -9.00
C GLU A 456 9.68 -16.50 -7.71
N GLN A 457 10.67 -15.61 -7.85
CA GLN A 457 11.28 -14.97 -6.70
C GLN A 457 10.31 -14.03 -5.97
N ILE A 458 9.45 -13.35 -6.71
CA ILE A 458 8.40 -12.48 -6.15
C ILE A 458 7.41 -13.31 -5.35
N LEU A 459 6.88 -14.40 -5.91
CA LEU A 459 5.93 -15.27 -5.20
C LEU A 459 6.55 -15.84 -3.93
N SER A 460 7.74 -16.41 -4.00
CA SER A 460 8.44 -16.94 -2.82
C SER A 460 8.72 -15.86 -1.76
N ALA A 461 8.95 -14.61 -2.19
CA ALA A 461 9.13 -13.50 -1.26
C ALA A 461 7.81 -13.09 -0.59
N LEU A 462 6.70 -13.10 -1.34
CA LEU A 462 5.36 -12.81 -0.80
C LEU A 462 4.95 -13.87 0.22
N GLU A 463 5.14 -15.16 -0.08
CA GLU A 463 4.82 -16.27 0.83
C GLU A 463 5.60 -16.17 2.14
N ARG A 464 6.91 -15.90 2.08
CA ARG A 464 7.73 -15.70 3.30
C ARG A 464 7.27 -14.52 4.14
N LYS A 465 6.93 -13.39 3.49
CA LYS A 465 6.46 -12.18 4.18
C LYS A 465 5.09 -12.42 4.82
N ASP A 466 4.22 -13.14 4.15
CA ASP A 466 2.90 -13.52 4.67
C ASP A 466 3.02 -14.41 5.91
N THR A 467 3.92 -15.39 5.89
CA THR A 467 4.21 -16.25 7.04
C THR A 467 4.71 -15.44 8.25
N THR A 468 5.64 -14.51 8.05
CA THR A 468 6.14 -13.64 9.14
C THR A 468 5.04 -12.74 9.68
N GLN A 469 4.21 -12.18 8.81
CA GLN A 469 3.07 -11.35 9.23
C GLN A 469 2.03 -12.18 9.99
N ALA A 470 1.74 -13.40 9.54
CA ALA A 470 0.81 -14.30 10.21
C ALA A 470 1.31 -14.68 11.62
N ALA A 471 2.62 -14.91 11.80
CA ALA A 471 3.23 -15.16 13.10
C ALA A 471 3.04 -13.96 14.06
N LEU A 472 3.28 -12.74 13.58
CA LEU A 472 3.01 -11.52 14.36
C LEU A 472 1.54 -11.41 14.76
N MET A 473 0.62 -11.61 13.80
CA MET A 473 -0.82 -11.52 14.07
C MET A 473 -1.27 -12.54 15.11
N ASN A 474 -0.75 -13.78 15.06
CA ASN A 474 -1.06 -14.82 16.06
C ASN A 474 -0.53 -14.46 17.45
N ALA A 475 0.71 -13.94 17.53
CA ALA A 475 1.35 -13.63 18.82
C ALA A 475 0.65 -12.49 19.59
N VAL A 476 0.01 -11.56 18.87
CA VAL A 476 -0.73 -10.43 19.46
C VAL A 476 -2.25 -10.58 19.32
N GLU A 477 -2.74 -11.79 19.02
CA GLU A 477 -4.16 -12.08 18.84
C GLU A 477 -4.94 -11.80 20.13
N ALA A 478 -6.08 -11.13 19.98
CA ALA A 478 -6.94 -10.83 21.11
C ALA A 478 -7.55 -12.12 21.68
N GLN A 479 -7.31 -12.39 22.95
CA GLN A 479 -7.99 -13.45 23.68
C GLN A 479 -9.41 -13.00 23.98
N LEU A 480 -10.34 -13.29 23.08
CA LEU A 480 -11.75 -13.16 23.36
C LEU A 480 -12.15 -14.35 24.23
N GLU A 481 -12.52 -14.12 25.47
CA GLU A 481 -13.19 -15.13 26.28
C GLU A 481 -14.49 -15.50 25.56
N VAL A 482 -14.46 -16.64 24.90
CA VAL A 482 -15.67 -17.28 24.37
C VAL A 482 -16.44 -17.75 25.58
N GLN A 483 -17.34 -16.92 26.10
CA GLN A 483 -18.38 -17.39 26.97
C GLN A 483 -19.21 -18.43 26.21
N LYS A 484 -18.94 -19.69 26.51
CA LYS A 484 -19.75 -20.82 26.05
C LYS A 484 -21.14 -20.77 26.67
#